data_5c6b93222968754a9d77304637d91b8b
#
_entry.id   5c6b93222968754a9d77304637d91b8b
#
_cell.length_a   1.000
_cell.length_b   1.000
_cell.length_c   1.000
_cell.angle_alpha   90.00
_cell.angle_beta   90.00
_cell.angle_gamma   90.00
#
_symmetry.space_group_name_H-M   'P 1'
#
loop_
_entity.id
_entity.type
_entity.pdbx_description
1 polymer ?
#
loop_
_entity_poly.entity_id
_entity_poly.type
_entity_poly.pdbx_seq_one_letter_code
_entity_poly.pdbx_strand_id
1 'polypeptide(L)'
;HYDDYMGLCGYIFYVGEYQWKYDWGGLLQVSINKNVETILPNPNRLVIINHSLHMGHWVTPTNHWAKENRYTITGFCIDKDRELPDTWGKREDASIE
;
A
#
# COMPACT_ATOMS: atom_id res chain seq x y z
N HIS A 1 4.16 -9.15 4.64
CA HIS A 1 4.80 -8.63 3.43
C HIS A 1 5.81 -7.55 3.80
N TYR A 2 7.01 -7.70 3.29
CA TYR A 2 8.13 -6.79 3.55
C TYR A 2 8.72 -6.32 2.23
N ASP A 3 8.95 -5.01 2.11
CA ASP A 3 9.46 -4.41 0.88
C ASP A 3 10.83 -3.75 1.05
N ASP A 4 11.64 -4.25 1.98
CA ASP A 4 12.94 -3.66 2.31
C ASP A 4 13.84 -3.49 1.09
N TYR A 5 13.71 -4.37 0.12
CA TYR A 5 14.53 -4.36 -1.09
C TYR A 5 13.95 -3.49 -2.22
N MET A 6 12.75 -2.92 -2.01
CA MET A 6 12.01 -2.24 -3.07
C MET A 6 12.25 -0.73 -3.11
N GLY A 7 13.21 -0.21 -2.35
CA GLY A 7 13.55 1.20 -2.36
C GLY A 7 13.56 1.82 -0.98
N LEU A 8 13.51 3.15 -0.90
CA LEU A 8 13.54 3.88 0.36
C LEU A 8 12.21 3.81 1.09
N CYS A 9 11.12 3.91 0.36
CA CYS A 9 9.79 3.84 0.93
C CYS A 9 8.77 3.43 -0.13
N GLY A 10 7.63 2.95 0.33
CA GLY A 10 6.47 2.75 -0.51
C GLY A 10 5.40 3.76 -0.16
N TYR A 11 4.50 4.02 -1.09
CA TYR A 11 3.34 4.85 -0.81
C TYR A 11 2.07 4.24 -1.36
N ILE A 12 0.97 4.52 -0.67
CA ILE A 12 -0.38 4.12 -1.07
C ILE A 12 -1.25 5.36 -0.98
N PHE A 13 -1.82 5.76 -2.10
CA PHE A 13 -2.78 6.86 -2.11
C PHE A 13 -4.16 6.28 -2.38
N TYR A 14 -5.08 6.52 -1.45
CA TYR A 14 -6.45 6.02 -1.55
C TYR A 14 -7.31 6.99 -2.33
N VAL A 15 -7.99 6.46 -3.35
CA VAL A 15 -8.82 7.23 -4.27
C VAL A 15 -10.25 6.75 -4.12
N GLY A 16 -11.20 7.67 -4.09
CA GLY A 16 -12.60 7.32 -3.97
C GLY A 16 -13.44 8.52 -3.58
N GLU A 17 -14.73 8.29 -3.40
CA GLU A 17 -15.68 9.34 -3.06
C GLU A 17 -16.29 9.17 -1.67
N TYR A 18 -16.23 7.96 -1.11
CA TYR A 18 -16.98 7.62 0.09
C TYR A 18 -16.06 7.22 1.23
N GLN A 19 -16.45 7.58 2.44
CA GLN A 19 -15.78 7.13 3.64
C GLN A 19 -15.91 5.62 3.76
N TRP A 20 -14.80 4.98 4.12
CA TRP A 20 -14.74 3.53 4.25
C TRP A 20 -15.15 3.10 5.65
N LYS A 21 -15.84 1.97 5.76
CA LYS A 21 -16.24 1.41 7.05
C LYS A 21 -15.34 0.25 7.44
N TYR A 22 -15.05 0.14 8.73
CA TYR A 22 -14.20 -0.94 9.23
C TYR A 22 -14.69 -2.33 8.85
N ASP A 23 -15.99 -2.56 8.96
CA ASP A 23 -16.57 -3.88 8.68
C ASP A 23 -16.59 -4.24 7.20
N TRP A 24 -16.21 -3.32 6.32
CA TRP A 24 -16.06 -3.63 4.90
C TRP A 24 -14.78 -4.42 4.60
N GLY A 25 -13.81 -4.42 5.52
CA GLY A 25 -12.51 -5.05 5.28
C GLY A 25 -11.64 -4.24 4.33
N GLY A 26 -10.67 -4.89 3.72
CA GLY A 26 -9.73 -4.19 2.84
C GLY A 26 -8.84 -3.21 3.58
N LEU A 27 -8.63 -3.41 4.87
CA LEU A 27 -7.89 -2.50 5.73
C LEU A 27 -6.39 -2.80 5.64
N LEU A 28 -5.59 -1.75 5.56
CA LEU A 28 -4.14 -1.89 5.66
C LEU A 28 -3.75 -2.06 7.12
N GLN A 29 -3.00 -3.11 7.41
CA GLN A 29 -2.43 -3.33 8.73
C GLN A 29 -0.93 -3.32 8.63
N VAL A 30 -0.28 -2.62 9.55
CA VAL A 30 1.17 -2.44 9.56
C VAL A 30 1.69 -2.86 10.92
N SER A 31 2.71 -3.71 10.93
CA SER A 31 3.36 -4.16 12.16
C SER A 31 4.59 -3.32 12.45
N ILE A 32 4.58 -2.61 13.56
CA ILE A 32 5.68 -1.76 14.01
C ILE A 32 6.00 -2.13 15.45
N ASN A 33 7.21 -2.63 15.70
CA ASN A 33 7.67 -2.98 17.06
C ASN A 33 6.65 -3.83 17.83
N LYS A 34 6.14 -4.88 17.17
CA LYS A 34 5.15 -5.81 17.74
C LYS A 34 3.75 -5.21 17.92
N ASN A 35 3.54 -3.98 17.54
CA ASN A 35 2.23 -3.34 17.54
C ASN A 35 1.68 -3.34 16.12
N VAL A 36 0.37 -3.52 16.00
CA VAL A 36 -0.31 -3.49 14.72
C VAL A 36 -1.16 -2.22 14.64
N GLU A 37 -0.89 -1.42 13.61
CA GLU A 37 -1.71 -0.25 13.30
C GLU A 37 -2.65 -0.61 12.16
N THR A 38 -3.89 -0.18 12.25
CA THR A 38 -4.90 -0.40 11.21
C THR A 38 -5.28 0.92 10.57
N ILE A 39 -5.24 0.94 9.24
CA ILE A 39 -5.48 2.15 8.46
C ILE A 39 -6.63 1.89 7.50
N LEU A 40 -7.68 2.73 7.61
CA LEU A 40 -8.81 2.65 6.69
C LEU A 40 -8.44 3.25 5.33
N PRO A 41 -8.93 2.65 4.23
CA PRO A 41 -8.70 3.19 2.89
C PRO A 41 -9.65 4.35 2.57
N ASN A 42 -9.65 5.37 3.41
CA ASN A 42 -10.49 6.55 3.19
C ASN A 42 -9.97 7.39 2.03
N PRO A 43 -10.86 8.06 1.29
CA PRO A 43 -10.46 8.89 0.17
C PRO A 43 -9.46 9.98 0.56
N ASN A 44 -8.54 10.28 -0.31
CA ASN A 44 -7.52 11.31 -0.16
C ASN A 44 -6.51 11.05 0.98
N ARG A 45 -6.43 9.81 1.42
CA ARG A 45 -5.42 9.41 2.41
C ARG A 45 -4.16 8.92 1.70
N LEU A 46 -3.02 9.46 2.11
CA LEU A 46 -1.72 9.01 1.65
C LEU A 46 -1.02 8.30 2.79
N VAL A 47 -0.58 7.07 2.54
CA VAL A 47 0.21 6.29 3.49
C VAL A 47 1.61 6.12 2.91
N ILE A 48 2.61 6.41 3.73
CA ILE A 48 4.00 6.20 3.35
C ILE A 48 4.60 5.15 4.29
N ILE A 49 5.15 4.09 3.71
CA ILE A 49 5.77 3.01 4.46
C ILE A 49 7.28 3.15 4.31
N ASN A 50 7.95 3.38 5.42
CA ASN A 50 9.41 3.53 5.43
C ASN A 50 10.08 2.15 5.43
N HIS A 51 10.73 1.79 4.33
CA HIS A 51 11.34 0.48 4.17
C HIS A 51 12.54 0.27 5.10
N SER A 52 13.17 1.31 5.58
CA SER A 52 14.31 1.17 6.49
C SER A 52 13.91 0.69 7.88
N LEU A 53 12.62 0.74 8.21
CA LEU A 53 12.11 0.29 9.51
C LEU A 53 11.72 -1.19 9.53
N HIS A 54 11.83 -1.88 8.42
CA HIS A 54 11.48 -3.28 8.30
C HIS A 54 10.09 -3.58 8.85
N MET A 55 9.09 -2.92 8.27
CA MET A 55 7.70 -3.04 8.70
C MET A 55 6.95 -4.07 7.88
N GLY A 56 6.39 -5.07 8.54
CA GLY A 56 5.46 -5.99 7.90
C GLY A 56 4.14 -5.28 7.63
N HIS A 57 3.52 -5.57 6.51
CA HIS A 57 2.21 -5.02 6.20
C HIS A 57 1.39 -5.97 5.34
N TRP A 58 0.09 -5.85 5.46
CA TRP A 58 -0.86 -6.68 4.72
C TRP A 58 -2.20 -5.97 4.62
N VAL A 59 -3.04 -6.46 3.72
CA VAL A 59 -4.38 -5.92 3.54
C VAL A 59 -5.37 -7.01 3.91
N THR A 60 -6.34 -6.69 4.75
CA THR A 60 -7.39 -7.64 5.12
C THR A 60 -8.34 -7.86 3.94
N PRO A 61 -9.01 -9.04 3.87
CA PRO A 61 -9.97 -9.27 2.80
C PRO A 61 -11.11 -8.26 2.82
N THR A 62 -11.57 -7.88 1.63
CA THR A 62 -12.76 -7.05 1.50
C THR A 62 -13.99 -7.93 1.64
N ASN A 63 -14.92 -7.54 2.49
CA ASN A 63 -16.14 -8.28 2.74
C ASN A 63 -17.15 -8.07 1.63
N HIS A 64 -17.99 -9.08 1.40
CA HIS A 64 -18.97 -9.04 0.30
C HIS A 64 -20.08 -8.02 0.51
N TRP A 65 -20.26 -7.50 1.71
CA TRP A 65 -21.23 -6.44 1.98
C TRP A 65 -20.65 -5.04 1.84
N ALA A 66 -19.38 -4.91 1.45
CA ALA A 66 -18.82 -3.60 1.14
C ALA A 66 -19.56 -3.01 -0.06
N LYS A 67 -19.98 -1.75 0.05
CA LYS A 67 -20.79 -1.10 -0.98
C LYS A 67 -19.97 -0.38 -2.02
N GLU A 68 -18.66 -0.25 -1.80
CA GLU A 68 -17.76 0.46 -2.68
C GLU A 68 -16.51 -0.37 -2.95
N ASN A 69 -15.88 -0.10 -4.07
CA ASN A 69 -14.59 -0.69 -4.37
C ASN A 69 -13.47 0.13 -3.74
N ARG A 70 -12.40 -0.57 -3.37
CA ARG A 70 -11.21 0.06 -2.83
C ARG A 70 -10.24 0.33 -3.99
N TYR A 71 -9.96 1.60 -4.24
CA TYR A 71 -9.02 2.00 -5.29
C TYR A 71 -7.78 2.63 -4.69
N THR A 72 -6.62 2.25 -5.22
CA THR A 72 -5.36 2.79 -4.75
C THR A 72 -4.43 3.12 -5.92
N ILE A 73 -3.58 4.10 -5.69
CA ILE A 73 -2.41 4.35 -6.52
C ILE A 73 -1.21 4.07 -5.64
N THR A 74 -0.37 3.11 -6.05
CA THR A 74 0.77 2.68 -5.24
C THR A 74 2.07 2.88 -6.01
N GLY A 75 3.15 3.04 -5.27
CA GLY A 75 4.46 3.16 -5.86
C GLY A 75 5.57 3.13 -4.82
N PHE A 76 6.78 3.30 -5.31
CA PHE A 76 7.96 3.28 -4.46
C PHE A 76 8.82 4.50 -4.75
N CYS A 77 9.43 5.05 -3.69
CA CYS A 77 10.45 6.07 -3.81
C CYS A 77 11.81 5.38 -3.73
N ILE A 78 12.60 5.52 -4.76
CA ILE A 78 13.89 4.84 -4.84
C ILE A 78 15.02 5.86 -4.90
N ASP A 79 16.20 5.43 -4.47
CA ASP A 79 17.41 6.19 -4.68
C ASP A 79 17.74 6.15 -6.18
N LYS A 80 18.02 7.30 -6.79
CA LYS A 80 18.32 7.39 -8.22
C LYS A 80 19.54 6.56 -8.62
N ASP A 81 20.46 6.33 -7.68
CA ASP A 81 21.68 5.57 -7.93
C ASP A 81 21.52 4.08 -7.65
N ARG A 82 20.33 3.67 -7.24
CA ARG A 82 20.04 2.28 -6.94
C ARG A 82 19.66 1.50 -8.18
N GLU A 83 20.25 0.32 -8.33
CA GLU A 83 19.90 -0.57 -9.42
C GLU A 83 18.51 -1.15 -9.17
N LEU A 84 17.65 -1.05 -10.19
CA LEU A 84 16.30 -1.59 -10.10
C LEU A 84 16.28 -3.07 -10.46
N PRO A 85 15.31 -3.83 -9.90
CA PRO A 85 15.09 -5.21 -10.35
C PRO A 85 14.78 -5.23 -11.86
N ASP A 86 15.31 -6.23 -12.56
CA ASP A 86 15.11 -6.35 -14.00
C ASP A 86 13.63 -6.36 -14.41
N THR A 87 12.79 -6.92 -13.55
CA THR A 87 11.37 -7.02 -13.84
C THR A 87 10.67 -5.67 -13.92
N TRP A 88 11.22 -4.64 -13.33
CA TRP A 88 10.58 -3.31 -13.32
C TRP A 88 10.63 -2.66 -14.69
N GLY A 89 11.73 -2.83 -15.40
CA GLY A 89 11.88 -2.22 -16.72
C GLY A 89 11.09 -2.91 -17.82
N LYS A 90 10.50 -4.06 -17.54
CA LYS A 90 9.77 -4.85 -18.54
C LYS A 90 8.27 -4.73 -18.44
N ARG A 91 7.77 -3.93 -17.49
CA ARG A 91 6.33 -3.76 -17.32
C ARG A 91 5.83 -2.58 -18.14
N GLU A 92 5.90 -2.77 -19.45
CA GLU A 92 5.42 -1.74 -20.38
C GLU A 92 3.91 -1.55 -20.26
N ASP A 93 3.24 -2.58 -19.85
CA ASP A 93 1.81 -2.58 -19.59
C ASP A 93 1.46 -2.20 -18.15
N ALA A 94 2.43 -1.69 -17.40
CA ALA A 94 2.20 -1.34 -16.02
C ALA A 94 1.06 -0.34 -15.94
N SER A 95 -0.10 -0.88 -15.86
CA SER A 95 -1.30 -0.09 -15.72
C SER A 95 -1.35 0.48 -14.33
N ILE A 96 -2.10 1.51 -14.19
CA ILE A 96 -2.48 2.02 -12.89
C ILE A 96 -3.37 0.96 -12.26
N GLU A 97 -2.92 0.42 -11.18
CA GLU A 97 -3.65 -0.61 -10.47
C GLU A 97 -4.32 -0.04 -9.24
#